data_791cfadc444edb83b23d0186dc6a3c04
#
_entry.id   791cfadc444edb83b23d0186dc6a3c04
#
_cell.length_a   1.000
_cell.length_b   1.000
_cell.length_c   1.000
_cell.angle_alpha   90.00
_cell.angle_beta   90.00
_cell.angle_gamma   90.00
#
_symmetry.space_group_name_H-M   'P 1'
#
loop_
_entity.id
_entity.type
_entity.pdbx_description
1 polymer ?
#
loop_
_entity_poly.entity_id
_entity_poly.type
_entity_poly.pdbx_seq_one_letter_code
_entity_poly.pdbx_strand_id
1 'polypeptide(L)'
;MLLSGVVAGLAFGIAIGRDWRRLERLQINWIPVLVLALAARAIAPLAPFALALDLFGIALTSAFAAANWRLPGAPLIAIGSLLNLVVGVANGAMPVDVDLLGSAGGRLREDALHEPLNDHSVLPILADIIIVPFVRAAYSIGDVFIAIGGFLLPFVTLTRR
;
A
#
# COMPACT_ATOMS: atom_id res chain seq x y z
N MET A 1 2.41 -3.65 -0.77
CA MET A 1 3.25 -2.48 -1.07
C MET A 1 3.96 -1.89 0.15
N LEU A 2 3.27 -1.56 1.27
CA LEU A 2 3.92 -0.91 2.42
C LEU A 2 5.13 -1.70 2.97
N LEU A 3 4.95 -2.97 3.28
CA LEU A 3 6.03 -3.81 3.84
C LEU A 3 7.21 -3.96 2.87
N SER A 4 6.97 -4.14 1.58
CA SER A 4 8.04 -4.23 0.57
C SER A 4 8.83 -2.93 0.47
N GLY A 5 8.16 -1.78 0.52
CA GLY A 5 8.82 -0.47 0.59
C GLY A 5 9.71 -0.34 1.83
N VAL A 6 9.17 -0.66 3.02
CA VAL A 6 9.93 -0.59 4.28
C VAL A 6 11.16 -1.50 4.26
N VAL A 7 11.00 -2.75 3.80
CA VAL A 7 12.12 -3.70 3.70
C VAL A 7 13.18 -3.21 2.71
N ALA A 8 12.78 -2.69 1.54
CA ALA A 8 13.70 -2.15 0.55
C ALA A 8 14.47 -0.92 1.09
N GLY A 9 13.78 0.01 1.75
CA GLY A 9 14.40 1.20 2.34
C GLY A 9 15.40 0.87 3.45
N LEU A 10 15.05 -0.12 4.29
CA LEU A 10 15.93 -0.62 5.34
C LEU A 10 17.16 -1.32 4.74
N ALA A 11 16.96 -2.25 3.82
CA ALA A 11 18.04 -3.00 3.17
C ALA A 11 19.02 -2.07 2.45
N PHE A 12 18.50 -1.09 1.71
CA PHE A 12 19.33 -0.12 1.00
C PHE A 12 20.10 0.78 1.97
N GLY A 13 19.46 1.26 3.04
CA GLY A 13 20.11 2.07 4.08
C GLY A 13 21.27 1.34 4.74
N ILE A 14 21.08 0.04 5.07
CA ILE A 14 22.14 -0.82 5.65
C ILE A 14 23.25 -1.07 4.63
N ALA A 15 22.90 -1.36 3.37
CA ALA A 15 23.86 -1.65 2.30
C ALA A 15 24.83 -0.48 2.05
N ILE A 16 24.39 0.76 2.25
CA ILE A 16 25.25 1.95 2.16
C ILE A 16 25.95 2.29 3.49
N GLY A 17 26.00 1.35 4.43
CA GLY A 17 26.78 1.46 5.67
C GLY A 17 26.13 2.32 6.75
N ARG A 18 24.79 2.46 6.76
CA ARG A 18 24.07 3.21 7.80
C ARG A 18 23.77 2.34 9.00
N ASP A 19 23.86 2.92 10.20
CA ASP A 19 23.60 2.22 11.46
C ASP A 19 22.08 2.06 11.68
N TRP A 20 21.60 0.83 11.67
CA TRP A 20 20.21 0.47 11.92
C TRP A 20 19.68 0.88 13.29
N ARG A 21 20.59 1.05 14.29
CA ARG A 21 20.23 1.51 15.65
C ARG A 21 19.59 2.88 15.66
N ARG A 22 19.75 3.67 14.59
CA ARG A 22 19.05 4.95 14.45
C ARG A 22 17.53 4.81 14.39
N LEU A 23 17.02 3.65 13.99
CA LEU A 23 15.58 3.36 14.01
C LEU A 23 15.00 3.30 15.43
N GLU A 24 15.81 2.99 16.44
CA GLU A 24 15.39 2.99 17.84
C GLU A 24 14.92 4.38 18.32
N ARG A 25 15.34 5.43 17.63
CA ARG A 25 14.95 6.82 17.92
C ARG A 25 13.61 7.23 17.29
N LEU A 26 13.03 6.36 16.44
CA LEU A 26 11.74 6.63 15.83
C LEU A 26 10.63 6.57 16.89
N GLN A 27 9.96 7.70 17.06
CA GLN A 27 8.73 7.74 17.84
C GLN A 27 7.55 7.54 16.88
N ILE A 28 7.03 6.32 16.85
CA ILE A 28 5.89 5.96 16.01
C ILE A 28 4.65 5.89 16.89
N ASN A 29 3.69 6.74 16.59
CA ASN A 29 2.41 6.74 17.30
C ASN A 29 1.47 5.68 16.70
N TRP A 30 0.56 5.15 17.51
CA TRP A 30 -0.53 4.29 17.06
C TRP A 30 -0.08 2.97 16.41
N ILE A 31 1.04 2.38 16.82
CA ILE A 31 1.49 1.06 16.33
C ILE A 31 0.37 0.00 16.37
N PRO A 32 -0.46 -0.11 17.44
CA PRO A 32 -1.57 -1.06 17.45
C PRO A 32 -2.58 -0.85 16.33
N VAL A 33 -2.81 0.40 15.89
CA VAL A 33 -3.68 0.71 14.75
C VAL A 33 -3.09 0.19 13.44
N LEU A 34 -1.77 0.33 13.24
CA LEU A 34 -1.10 -0.25 12.08
C LEU A 34 -1.18 -1.79 12.09
N VAL A 35 -0.95 -2.41 13.24
CA VAL A 35 -1.06 -3.88 13.37
C VAL A 35 -2.48 -4.34 13.04
N LEU A 36 -3.49 -3.65 13.56
CA LEU A 36 -4.90 -3.94 13.25
C LEU A 36 -5.20 -3.74 11.75
N ALA A 37 -4.69 -2.66 11.14
CA ALA A 37 -4.85 -2.39 9.72
C ALA A 37 -4.28 -3.53 8.86
N LEU A 38 -3.06 -3.96 9.15
CA LEU A 38 -2.40 -5.04 8.42
C LEU A 38 -3.09 -6.39 8.64
N ALA A 39 -3.54 -6.67 9.85
CA ALA A 39 -4.30 -7.88 10.17
C ALA A 39 -5.64 -7.92 9.43
N ALA A 40 -6.40 -6.81 9.44
CA ALA A 40 -7.66 -6.70 8.71
C ALA A 40 -7.47 -7.00 7.22
N ARG A 41 -6.48 -6.39 6.58
CA ARG A 41 -6.17 -6.63 5.17
C ARG A 41 -5.67 -8.05 4.87
N ALA A 42 -4.90 -8.64 5.77
CA ALA A 42 -4.42 -10.02 5.59
C ALA A 42 -5.56 -11.06 5.69
N ILE A 43 -6.58 -10.78 6.52
CA ILE A 43 -7.71 -11.68 6.76
C ILE A 43 -8.83 -11.41 5.74
N ALA A 44 -8.92 -10.22 5.17
CA ALA A 44 -10.00 -9.81 4.27
C ALA A 44 -10.33 -10.85 3.17
N PRO A 45 -9.35 -11.40 2.42
CA PRO A 45 -9.65 -12.38 1.37
C PRO A 45 -10.33 -13.68 1.86
N LEU A 46 -10.28 -13.94 3.16
CA LEU A 46 -10.85 -15.13 3.79
C LEU A 46 -12.22 -14.87 4.47
N ALA A 47 -12.63 -13.61 4.54
CA ALA A 47 -13.82 -13.20 5.26
C ALA A 47 -15.05 -13.10 4.34
N PRO A 48 -16.26 -13.42 4.82
CA PRO A 48 -17.48 -13.23 4.04
C PRO A 48 -17.80 -11.76 3.74
N PHE A 49 -17.20 -10.83 4.48
CA PHE A 49 -17.29 -9.37 4.29
C PHE A 49 -15.93 -8.78 3.87
N ALA A 50 -15.26 -9.45 2.94
CA ALA A 50 -13.90 -9.16 2.49
C ALA A 50 -13.67 -7.67 2.17
N LEU A 51 -14.52 -7.08 1.33
CA LEU A 51 -14.40 -5.67 0.94
C LEU A 51 -14.45 -4.71 2.14
N ALA A 52 -15.45 -4.88 3.02
CA ALA A 52 -15.59 -4.00 4.18
C ALA A 52 -14.36 -4.07 5.10
N LEU A 53 -13.81 -5.27 5.27
CA LEU A 53 -12.63 -5.49 6.10
C LEU A 53 -11.36 -4.93 5.46
N ASP A 54 -11.20 -5.05 4.13
CA ASP A 54 -10.07 -4.45 3.42
C ASP A 54 -10.13 -2.92 3.45
N LEU A 55 -11.29 -2.33 3.13
CA LEU A 55 -11.51 -0.87 3.18
C LEU A 55 -11.27 -0.33 4.60
N PHE A 56 -11.71 -1.05 5.63
CA PHE A 56 -11.41 -0.71 7.02
C PHE A 56 -9.90 -0.71 7.28
N GLY A 57 -9.18 -1.73 6.83
CA GLY A 57 -7.72 -1.80 6.94
C GLY A 57 -7.01 -0.67 6.19
N ILE A 58 -7.49 -0.29 5.00
CA ILE A 58 -6.96 0.86 4.24
C ILE A 58 -7.22 2.16 4.99
N ALA A 59 -8.42 2.36 5.53
CA ALA A 59 -8.76 3.56 6.31
C ALA A 59 -7.89 3.68 7.57
N LEU A 60 -7.67 2.59 8.29
CA LEU A 60 -6.76 2.57 9.43
C LEU A 60 -5.31 2.87 9.05
N THR A 61 -4.84 2.37 7.90
CA THR A 61 -3.50 2.68 7.37
C THR A 61 -3.37 4.18 7.08
N SER A 62 -4.39 4.78 6.47
CA SER A 62 -4.43 6.22 6.21
C SER A 62 -4.41 7.04 7.51
N ALA A 63 -5.24 6.66 8.50
CA ALA A 63 -5.30 7.31 9.80
C ALA A 63 -3.98 7.19 10.57
N PHE A 64 -3.36 6.01 10.57
CA PHE A 64 -2.04 5.80 11.16
C PHE A 64 -0.98 6.70 10.51
N ALA A 65 -0.93 6.78 9.19
CA ALA A 65 0.03 7.59 8.48
C ALA A 65 -0.22 9.09 8.73
N ALA A 66 -1.47 9.53 8.78
CA ALA A 66 -1.85 10.90 9.13
C ALA A 66 -1.44 11.27 10.57
N ALA A 67 -1.64 10.38 11.55
CA ALA A 67 -1.19 10.58 12.93
C ALA A 67 0.35 10.69 13.06
N ASN A 68 1.07 10.13 12.09
CA ASN A 68 2.53 10.15 12.01
C ASN A 68 3.06 11.04 10.87
N TRP A 69 2.32 12.05 10.44
CA TRP A 69 2.61 12.86 9.25
C TRP A 69 4.00 13.51 9.23
N ARG A 70 4.64 13.67 10.40
CA ARG A 70 6.01 14.21 10.54
C ARG A 70 7.10 13.18 10.24
N LEU A 71 6.77 11.89 10.20
CA LEU A 71 7.73 10.86 9.84
C LEU A 71 8.00 10.89 8.33
N PRO A 72 9.25 10.62 7.92
CA PRO A 72 9.60 10.52 6.51
C PRO A 72 8.71 9.52 5.79
N GLY A 73 8.09 9.94 4.69
CA GLY A 73 7.23 9.07 3.88
C GLY A 73 5.80 8.89 4.38
N ALA A 74 5.48 9.21 5.65
CA ALA A 74 4.12 9.06 6.17
C ALA A 74 3.07 9.85 5.38
N PRO A 75 3.30 11.09 4.93
CA PRO A 75 2.35 11.79 4.06
C PRO A 75 2.04 11.04 2.76
N LEU A 76 3.04 10.40 2.14
CA LEU A 76 2.83 9.61 0.92
C LEU A 76 2.01 8.36 1.21
N ILE A 77 2.27 7.67 2.32
CA ILE A 77 1.46 6.52 2.75
C ILE A 77 0.01 6.96 2.98
N ALA A 78 -0.22 8.09 3.63
CA ALA A 78 -1.56 8.61 3.87
C ALA A 78 -2.30 8.93 2.57
N ILE A 79 -1.66 9.65 1.64
CA ILE A 79 -2.22 10.00 0.34
C ILE A 79 -2.51 8.73 -0.46
N GLY A 80 -1.54 7.82 -0.59
CA GLY A 80 -1.71 6.59 -1.35
C GLY A 80 -2.82 5.70 -0.80
N SER A 81 -2.89 5.54 0.52
CA SER A 81 -3.99 4.79 1.16
C SER A 81 -5.34 5.47 0.95
N LEU A 82 -5.41 6.80 1.01
CA LEU A 82 -6.65 7.54 0.76
C LEU A 82 -7.11 7.38 -0.69
N LEU A 83 -6.20 7.42 -1.67
CA LEU A 83 -6.53 7.19 -3.08
C LEU A 83 -7.13 5.80 -3.28
N ASN A 84 -6.49 4.75 -2.72
CA ASN A 84 -7.00 3.38 -2.82
C ASN A 84 -8.35 3.23 -2.10
N LEU A 85 -8.54 3.89 -0.95
CA LEU A 85 -9.82 3.89 -0.24
C LEU A 85 -10.94 4.50 -1.09
N VAL A 86 -10.68 5.65 -1.70
CA VAL A 86 -11.67 6.35 -2.55
C VAL A 86 -12.09 5.48 -3.72
N VAL A 87 -11.15 4.86 -4.42
CA VAL A 87 -11.44 3.98 -5.56
C VAL A 87 -12.20 2.74 -5.14
N GLY A 88 -11.75 2.07 -4.06
CA GLY A 88 -12.42 0.87 -3.55
C GLY A 88 -13.84 1.14 -3.07
N VAL A 89 -14.09 2.30 -2.43
CA VAL A 89 -15.45 2.70 -2.01
C VAL A 89 -16.31 3.05 -3.23
N ALA A 90 -15.75 3.77 -4.22
CA ALA A 90 -16.49 4.22 -5.39
C ALA A 90 -16.95 3.09 -6.31
N ASN A 91 -16.17 2.01 -6.40
CA ASN A 91 -16.43 0.89 -7.30
C ASN A 91 -17.00 -0.36 -6.58
N GLY A 92 -16.86 -0.45 -5.28
CA GLY A 92 -17.21 -1.68 -4.55
C GLY A 92 -16.14 -2.78 -4.64
N ALA A 93 -15.05 -2.54 -5.34
CA ALA A 93 -13.85 -3.37 -5.46
C ALA A 93 -12.72 -2.51 -6.06
N MET A 94 -11.51 -3.03 -6.14
CA MET A 94 -10.39 -2.39 -6.84
C MET A 94 -10.44 -2.76 -8.32
N PRO A 95 -10.68 -1.82 -9.26
CA PRO A 95 -10.65 -2.12 -10.68
C PRO A 95 -9.22 -2.44 -11.14
N VAL A 96 -9.06 -3.47 -11.97
CA VAL A 96 -7.76 -3.97 -12.46
C VAL A 96 -7.79 -4.06 -13.97
N ASP A 97 -6.79 -3.54 -14.65
CA ASP A 97 -6.61 -3.74 -16.09
C ASP A 97 -6.15 -5.19 -16.36
N VAL A 98 -7.12 -6.02 -16.69
CA VAL A 98 -6.90 -7.46 -16.90
C VAL A 98 -6.12 -7.78 -18.16
N ASP A 99 -6.18 -6.91 -19.19
CA ASP A 99 -5.46 -7.09 -20.46
C ASP A 99 -3.97 -6.82 -20.24
N LEU A 100 -3.64 -5.72 -19.57
CA LEU A 100 -2.28 -5.42 -19.18
C LEU A 100 -1.73 -6.48 -18.22
N LEU A 101 -2.51 -6.89 -17.22
CA LEU A 101 -2.12 -7.93 -16.27
C LEU A 101 -1.85 -9.26 -16.99
N GLY A 102 -2.71 -9.66 -17.92
CA GLY A 102 -2.56 -10.86 -18.75
C GLY A 102 -1.30 -10.82 -19.62
N SER A 103 -0.97 -9.66 -20.20
CA SER A 103 0.24 -9.46 -21.00
C SER A 103 1.53 -9.74 -20.22
N ALA A 104 1.51 -9.52 -18.91
CA ALA A 104 2.60 -9.82 -17.98
C ALA A 104 2.56 -11.25 -17.43
N GLY A 105 1.64 -12.11 -17.90
CA GLY A 105 1.43 -13.47 -17.42
C GLY A 105 0.77 -13.55 -16.04
N GLY A 106 0.15 -12.46 -15.59
CA GLY A 106 -0.68 -12.42 -14.39
C GLY A 106 -2.12 -12.84 -14.68
N ARG A 107 -2.89 -13.05 -13.63
CA ARG A 107 -4.33 -13.31 -13.69
C ARG A 107 -5.03 -12.55 -12.58
N LEU A 108 -6.22 -12.05 -12.88
CA LEU A 108 -7.09 -11.48 -11.85
C LEU A 108 -7.43 -12.56 -10.82
N ARG A 109 -7.35 -12.20 -9.54
CA ARG A 109 -7.82 -13.10 -8.49
C ARG A 109 -9.34 -13.10 -8.46
N GLU A 110 -9.91 -14.26 -8.38
CA GLU A 110 -11.35 -14.42 -8.15
C GLU A 110 -11.66 -14.20 -6.66
N ASP A 111 -11.62 -12.94 -6.24
CA ASP A 111 -11.94 -12.53 -4.87
C ASP A 111 -12.89 -11.32 -4.89
N ALA A 112 -13.46 -10.99 -3.74
CA ALA A 112 -14.38 -9.86 -3.60
C ALA A 112 -13.66 -8.49 -3.49
N LEU A 113 -12.34 -8.45 -3.67
CA LEU A 113 -11.53 -7.24 -3.50
C LEU A 113 -11.17 -6.59 -4.82
N HIS A 114 -11.20 -7.36 -5.92
CA HIS A 114 -10.79 -6.89 -7.24
C HIS A 114 -11.86 -7.21 -8.29
N GLU A 115 -11.98 -6.32 -9.27
CA GLU A 115 -12.86 -6.48 -10.42
C GLU A 115 -12.15 -6.09 -11.72
N PRO A 116 -12.57 -6.58 -12.90
CA PRO A 116 -12.06 -6.09 -14.16
C PRO A 116 -12.38 -4.60 -14.37
N LEU A 117 -11.37 -3.82 -14.77
CA LEU A 117 -11.56 -2.44 -15.22
C LEU A 117 -12.47 -2.43 -16.45
N ASN A 118 -13.51 -1.60 -16.46
CA ASN A 118 -14.49 -1.49 -17.54
C ASN A 118 -15.00 -0.03 -17.67
N ASP A 119 -15.87 0.20 -18.66
CA ASP A 119 -16.39 1.54 -18.96
C ASP A 119 -17.26 2.15 -17.85
N HIS A 120 -17.70 1.37 -16.90
CA HIS A 120 -18.48 1.83 -15.74
C HIS A 120 -17.59 2.10 -14.49
N SER A 121 -16.32 1.72 -14.57
CA SER A 121 -15.39 1.92 -13.44
C SER A 121 -15.17 3.41 -13.17
N VAL A 122 -15.33 3.80 -11.91
CA VAL A 122 -15.16 5.18 -11.45
C VAL A 122 -13.68 5.43 -11.15
N LEU A 123 -13.15 6.58 -11.58
CA LEU A 123 -11.74 6.97 -11.41
C LEU A 123 -10.73 5.97 -11.99
N PRO A 124 -10.86 5.57 -13.27
CA PRO A 124 -10.05 4.51 -13.88
C PRO A 124 -8.54 4.80 -13.85
N ILE A 125 -8.13 6.07 -13.78
CA ILE A 125 -6.72 6.46 -13.66
C ILE A 125 -6.09 6.03 -12.30
N LEU A 126 -6.91 5.80 -11.29
CA LEU A 126 -6.47 5.34 -9.96
C LEU A 126 -6.63 3.82 -9.78
N ALA A 127 -7.11 3.12 -10.79
CA ALA A 127 -7.20 1.67 -10.83
C ALA A 127 -5.82 0.99 -10.86
N ASP A 128 -5.79 -0.32 -10.74
CA ASP A 128 -4.57 -1.13 -10.85
C ASP A 128 -4.17 -1.27 -12.34
N ILE A 129 -3.48 -0.25 -12.85
CA ILE A 129 -3.05 -0.10 -14.25
C ILE A 129 -1.52 -0.10 -14.42
N ILE A 130 -0.76 -0.15 -13.33
CA ILE A 130 0.70 -0.16 -13.34
C ILE A 130 1.18 -1.60 -13.19
N ILE A 131 1.70 -2.17 -14.29
CA ILE A 131 2.14 -3.56 -14.30
C ILE A 131 3.58 -3.70 -13.85
N VAL A 132 3.81 -4.65 -12.95
CA VAL A 132 5.16 -5.08 -12.56
C VAL A 132 5.38 -6.52 -13.03
N PRO A 133 6.04 -6.72 -14.21
CA PRO A 133 6.10 -8.02 -14.87
C PRO A 133 6.77 -9.11 -14.02
N PHE A 134 7.80 -8.75 -13.24
CA PHE A 134 8.55 -9.71 -12.42
C PHE A 134 7.71 -10.38 -11.33
N VAL A 135 6.69 -9.67 -10.80
CA VAL A 135 5.77 -10.20 -9.79
C VAL A 135 4.41 -10.57 -10.37
N ARG A 136 4.21 -10.33 -11.68
CA ARG A 136 2.97 -10.62 -12.41
C ARG A 136 1.74 -10.03 -11.73
N ALA A 137 1.87 -8.79 -11.30
CA ALA A 137 0.85 -8.08 -10.55
C ALA A 137 0.65 -6.66 -11.11
N ALA A 138 -0.58 -6.18 -11.00
CA ALA A 138 -0.96 -4.81 -11.28
C ALA A 138 -1.02 -4.02 -9.97
N TYR A 139 -0.75 -2.73 -10.05
CA TYR A 139 -0.73 -1.81 -8.93
C TYR A 139 -1.33 -0.46 -9.33
N SER A 140 -1.89 0.22 -8.36
CA SER A 140 -2.43 1.56 -8.50
C SER A 140 -1.37 2.65 -8.30
N ILE A 141 -1.69 3.87 -8.67
CA ILE A 141 -0.92 5.06 -8.28
C ILE A 141 -0.83 5.16 -6.75
N GLY A 142 -1.91 4.83 -6.03
CA GLY A 142 -1.91 4.80 -4.57
C GLY A 142 -0.89 3.83 -3.99
N ASP A 143 -0.73 2.65 -4.61
CA ASP A 143 0.28 1.67 -4.19
C ASP A 143 1.71 2.16 -4.40
N VAL A 144 1.96 2.91 -5.48
CA VAL A 144 3.27 3.55 -5.72
C VAL A 144 3.58 4.56 -4.61
N PHE A 145 2.62 5.41 -4.24
CA PHE A 145 2.80 6.34 -3.12
C PHE A 145 3.08 5.61 -1.80
N ILE A 146 2.35 4.53 -1.51
CA ILE A 146 2.55 3.71 -0.31
C ILE A 146 3.94 3.07 -0.32
N ALA A 147 4.39 2.54 -1.46
CA ALA A 147 5.70 1.90 -1.60
C ALA A 147 6.84 2.91 -1.40
N ILE A 148 6.76 4.07 -2.05
CA ILE A 148 7.75 5.16 -1.89
C ILE A 148 7.76 5.66 -0.45
N GLY A 149 6.59 5.90 0.14
CA GLY A 149 6.47 6.33 1.52
C GLY A 149 7.06 5.33 2.51
N GLY A 150 6.77 4.03 2.29
CA GLY A 150 7.35 2.93 3.06
C GLY A 150 8.88 2.87 2.94
N PHE A 151 9.42 3.07 1.74
CA PHE A 151 10.86 3.14 1.51
C PHE A 151 11.52 4.34 2.24
N LEU A 152 10.93 5.51 2.12
CA LEU A 152 11.49 6.74 2.70
C LEU A 152 11.53 6.70 4.23
N LEU A 153 10.61 6.02 4.88
CA LEU A 153 10.51 5.98 6.35
C LEU A 153 11.82 5.46 6.97
N PRO A 154 12.30 4.24 6.73
CA PRO A 154 13.56 3.77 7.28
C PRO A 154 14.76 4.44 6.60
N PHE A 155 14.75 4.63 5.28
CA PHE A 155 15.89 5.16 4.53
C PHE A 155 16.29 6.56 5.01
N VAL A 156 15.35 7.49 5.07
CA VAL A 156 15.64 8.87 5.52
C VAL A 156 16.02 8.89 6.99
N THR A 157 15.38 8.06 7.83
CA THR A 157 15.74 7.95 9.26
C THR A 157 17.18 7.48 9.45
N LEU A 158 17.61 6.49 8.68
CA LEU A 158 18.98 5.99 8.70
C LEU A 158 20.00 7.00 8.19
N THR A 159 19.63 7.85 7.22
CA THR A 159 20.54 8.79 6.55
C THR A 159 20.58 10.19 7.16
N ARG A 160 19.59 10.60 7.94
CA ARG A 160 19.63 11.89 8.68
C ARG A 160 20.81 11.91 9.64
N ARG A 161 21.55 13.02 9.61
CA ARG A 161 22.68 13.31 10.53
C ARG A 161 22.19 13.71 11.91
#